data_ba8133cae0247ea5ab47094b6f681e58
#
_entry.id   ba8133cae0247ea5ab47094b6f681e58
#
_cell.length_a   1.000
_cell.length_b   1.000
_cell.length_c   1.000
_cell.angle_alpha   90.00
_cell.angle_beta   90.00
_cell.angle_gamma   90.00
#
_symmetry.space_group_name_H-M   'P 1'
#
loop_
_entity.id
_entity.type
_entity.pdbx_description
1 polymer ?
#
loop_
_entity_poly.entity_id
_entity_poly.type
_entity_poly.pdbx_seq_one_letter_code
_entity_poly.pdbx_strand_id
1 'polypeptide(L)'
;MTGKNNSRVAAIILAAGKSTRMGEPKQLLRLGESTVLGQTLDNIRGAGLDEIVLVLGSFAESIRQQFPSSSFEGLKLVLNQAYSQGMASSLREGLSALHPRIDAALIVLADQPFIRPETFLQIVDQYRRSDAQIVIPTYKGFRGNPVLLDRSVFPEIMALTGDIGCRAIFGSHLEGIVKVEAKDVGILLDIDNQADYERLQCFGKSKQENAALIQAATSEAGVIPGLKEPASKEPGVAPPKNAELVVVGSEPVAISLVNLGKLLNFAVTVVDPLLGIGDLPPGVTLLNTLDFSLLPATSEKYVVVASRGRFDEEAVEQALHTESAYVGLVANKKRGQEILSSLARRGGPAGKLAAVRVPAGVDIGAETPEEIALSILAEIVSRRTEKRRESSRKSAG
;
A
#
# COMPACT_ATOMS: atom_id res chain seq x y z
N MET A 1 -3.08 -30.80 16.59
CA MET A 1 -3.76 -29.66 15.96
C MET A 1 -4.85 -29.19 16.90
N THR A 2 -4.54 -28.30 17.80
CA THR A 2 -5.50 -27.67 18.71
C THR A 2 -6.14 -26.51 17.94
N GLY A 3 -7.20 -26.84 17.20
CA GLY A 3 -7.84 -25.87 16.33
C GLY A 3 -8.49 -24.74 17.10
N LYS A 4 -8.29 -23.52 16.63
CA LYS A 4 -8.94 -22.26 17.09
C LYS A 4 -10.44 -22.24 16.71
N ASN A 5 -11.08 -23.38 16.48
CA ASN A 5 -12.44 -23.51 15.92
C ASN A 5 -13.53 -22.75 16.69
N ASN A 6 -13.36 -22.55 17.99
CA ASN A 6 -14.30 -21.82 18.85
C ASN A 6 -13.80 -20.43 19.26
N SER A 7 -12.77 -19.91 18.60
CA SER A 7 -12.23 -18.59 18.91
C SER A 7 -13.27 -17.50 18.68
N ARG A 8 -13.39 -16.61 19.66
CA ARG A 8 -14.21 -15.41 19.59
C ARG A 8 -13.46 -14.29 18.91
N VAL A 9 -14.06 -13.72 17.90
CA VAL A 9 -13.44 -12.68 17.07
C VAL A 9 -14.26 -11.40 17.14
N ALA A 10 -13.58 -10.30 17.49
CA ALA A 10 -14.16 -8.97 17.46
C ALA A 10 -13.73 -8.19 16.22
N ALA A 11 -14.52 -7.19 15.82
CA ALA A 11 -14.08 -6.14 14.91
C ALA A 11 -13.74 -4.87 15.68
N ILE A 12 -12.64 -4.22 15.32
CA ILE A 12 -12.29 -2.86 15.76
C ILE A 12 -12.30 -1.96 14.53
N ILE A 13 -13.28 -1.06 14.48
CA ILE A 13 -13.44 -0.12 13.37
C ILE A 13 -12.76 1.19 13.74
N LEU A 14 -11.73 1.55 13.00
CA LEU A 14 -10.96 2.78 13.20
C LEU A 14 -11.60 3.93 12.43
N ALA A 15 -12.31 4.81 13.11
CA ALA A 15 -13.01 5.97 12.57
C ALA A 15 -12.55 7.31 13.21
N ALA A 16 -11.34 7.34 13.80
CA ALA A 16 -10.83 8.48 14.55
C ALA A 16 -10.04 9.50 13.71
N GLY A 17 -9.83 9.27 12.41
CA GLY A 17 -9.02 10.09 11.52
C GLY A 17 -9.52 11.51 11.31
N LYS A 18 -8.59 12.44 11.04
CA LYS A 18 -8.87 13.89 10.87
C LYS A 18 -9.42 14.28 9.51
N SER A 19 -9.43 13.39 8.52
CA SER A 19 -9.86 13.68 7.13
C SER A 19 -9.24 14.96 6.54
N THR A 20 -7.98 15.24 6.84
CA THR A 20 -7.34 16.55 6.54
C THR A 20 -7.30 16.88 5.05
N ARG A 21 -7.27 15.88 4.17
CA ARG A 21 -7.27 16.05 2.71
C ARG A 21 -8.65 16.32 2.11
N MET A 22 -9.71 16.01 2.86
CA MET A 22 -11.11 16.14 2.41
C MET A 22 -11.77 17.46 2.86
N GLY A 23 -11.23 18.11 3.93
CA GLY A 23 -11.85 19.28 4.53
C GLY A 23 -13.13 19.01 5.33
N GLU A 24 -13.71 17.80 5.18
CA GLU A 24 -14.91 17.33 5.89
C GLU A 24 -14.76 15.88 6.36
N PRO A 25 -15.58 15.42 7.30
CA PRO A 25 -15.49 14.04 7.81
C PRO A 25 -15.82 13.01 6.72
N LYS A 26 -14.81 12.32 6.18
CA LYS A 26 -15.01 11.31 5.13
C LYS A 26 -16.00 10.19 5.55
N GLN A 27 -16.11 9.92 6.84
CA GLN A 27 -17.03 8.95 7.41
C GLN A 27 -18.51 9.31 7.17
N LEU A 28 -18.81 10.61 7.02
CA LEU A 28 -20.16 11.15 6.83
C LEU A 28 -20.52 11.39 5.36
N LEU A 29 -19.57 11.22 4.43
CA LEU A 29 -19.83 11.36 3.01
C LEU A 29 -20.91 10.38 2.54
N ARG A 30 -21.80 10.85 1.69
CA ARG A 30 -22.90 10.05 1.13
C ARG A 30 -22.39 8.98 0.18
N LEU A 31 -22.83 7.75 0.37
CA LEU A 31 -22.53 6.63 -0.50
C LEU A 31 -23.84 5.90 -0.82
N GLY A 32 -24.46 6.26 -1.95
CA GLY A 32 -25.82 5.83 -2.26
C GLY A 32 -26.84 6.32 -1.23
N GLU A 33 -27.59 5.41 -0.65
CA GLU A 33 -28.58 5.70 0.42
C GLU A 33 -27.96 5.78 1.82
N SER A 34 -26.69 5.37 1.96
CA SER A 34 -25.97 5.33 3.23
C SER A 34 -24.88 6.42 3.32
N THR A 35 -23.96 6.27 4.25
CA THR A 35 -22.71 7.00 4.29
C THR A 35 -21.54 6.02 4.25
N VAL A 36 -20.32 6.52 4.07
CA VAL A 36 -19.10 5.70 4.07
C VAL A 36 -19.03 4.83 5.35
N LEU A 37 -19.20 5.44 6.51
CA LEU A 37 -19.20 4.69 7.78
C LEU A 37 -20.43 3.78 7.91
N GLY A 38 -21.61 4.26 7.50
CA GLY A 38 -22.85 3.46 7.55
C GLY A 38 -22.70 2.17 6.74
N GLN A 39 -22.21 2.26 5.52
CA GLN A 39 -21.97 1.07 4.68
C GLN A 39 -20.93 0.12 5.31
N THR A 40 -19.87 0.65 5.91
CA THR A 40 -18.86 -0.16 6.62
C THR A 40 -19.50 -0.89 7.81
N LEU A 41 -20.32 -0.21 8.61
CA LEU A 41 -21.04 -0.80 9.75
C LEU A 41 -22.00 -1.92 9.30
N ASP A 42 -22.76 -1.70 8.24
CA ASP A 42 -23.71 -2.69 7.71
C ASP A 42 -23.01 -3.95 7.22
N ASN A 43 -21.88 -3.78 6.53
CA ASN A 43 -21.07 -4.90 6.04
C ASN A 43 -20.48 -5.73 7.20
N ILE A 44 -20.00 -5.09 8.27
CA ILE A 44 -19.45 -5.79 9.43
C ILE A 44 -20.53 -6.51 10.22
N ARG A 45 -21.71 -5.90 10.37
CA ARG A 45 -22.86 -6.57 11.03
C ARG A 45 -23.27 -7.83 10.28
N GLY A 46 -23.23 -7.78 8.95
CA GLY A 46 -23.49 -8.94 8.11
C GLY A 46 -22.52 -10.11 8.32
N ALA A 47 -21.35 -9.86 8.91
CA ALA A 47 -20.37 -10.90 9.23
C ALA A 47 -20.64 -11.62 10.58
N GLY A 48 -21.54 -11.14 11.42
CA GLY A 48 -21.93 -11.82 12.66
C GLY A 48 -20.81 -12.09 13.66
N LEU A 49 -19.91 -11.11 13.85
CA LEU A 49 -18.78 -11.20 14.77
C LEU A 49 -19.24 -11.13 16.23
N ASP A 50 -18.42 -11.64 17.17
CA ASP A 50 -18.79 -11.75 18.60
C ASP A 50 -18.88 -10.39 19.30
N GLU A 51 -18.11 -9.39 18.86
CA GLU A 51 -18.11 -8.04 19.41
C GLU A 51 -17.70 -7.04 18.31
N ILE A 52 -18.29 -5.85 18.33
CA ILE A 52 -17.91 -4.78 17.41
C ILE A 52 -17.60 -3.53 18.22
N VAL A 53 -16.38 -3.02 18.09
CA VAL A 53 -15.90 -1.80 18.73
C VAL A 53 -15.71 -0.73 17.67
N LEU A 54 -16.36 0.42 17.82
CA LEU A 54 -16.19 1.59 16.96
C LEU A 54 -15.39 2.65 17.70
N VAL A 55 -14.17 2.94 17.19
CA VAL A 55 -13.27 3.95 17.75
C VAL A 55 -13.46 5.26 17.02
N LEU A 56 -13.99 6.25 17.72
CA LEU A 56 -14.23 7.61 17.22
C LEU A 56 -13.15 8.57 17.74
N GLY A 57 -12.91 9.66 17.04
CA GLY A 57 -11.91 10.69 17.40
C GLY A 57 -12.33 12.07 16.98
N SER A 58 -11.65 12.64 15.97
CA SER A 58 -11.79 14.05 15.55
C SER A 58 -13.23 14.51 15.31
N PHE A 59 -14.07 13.66 14.73
CA PHE A 59 -15.45 13.97 14.35
C PHE A 59 -16.49 13.18 15.16
N ALA A 60 -16.14 12.74 16.36
CA ALA A 60 -17.00 11.89 17.18
C ALA A 60 -18.39 12.50 17.41
N GLU A 61 -18.46 13.79 17.73
CA GLU A 61 -19.73 14.49 17.97
C GLU A 61 -20.58 14.59 16.69
N SER A 62 -19.99 14.99 15.58
CA SER A 62 -20.69 15.06 14.29
C SER A 62 -21.22 13.68 13.84
N ILE A 63 -20.45 12.61 14.04
CA ILE A 63 -20.88 11.25 13.74
C ILE A 63 -22.06 10.87 14.64
N ARG A 64 -21.98 11.13 15.94
CA ARG A 64 -23.07 10.80 16.89
C ARG A 64 -24.36 11.56 16.64
N GLN A 65 -24.27 12.81 16.17
CA GLN A 65 -25.44 13.62 15.83
C GLN A 65 -26.09 13.21 14.51
N GLN A 66 -25.30 12.80 13.52
CA GLN A 66 -25.82 12.48 12.20
C GLN A 66 -26.38 11.05 12.10
N PHE A 67 -25.87 10.13 12.89
CA PHE A 67 -26.39 8.76 12.95
C PHE A 67 -27.50 8.64 13.99
N PRO A 68 -28.65 8.00 13.69
CA PRO A 68 -29.64 7.67 14.68
C PRO A 68 -29.04 6.71 15.73
N SER A 69 -29.48 6.81 16.97
CA SER A 69 -28.98 5.97 18.08
C SER A 69 -29.04 4.47 17.78
N SER A 70 -30.04 4.03 17.00
CA SER A 70 -30.18 2.65 16.54
C SER A 70 -29.01 2.20 15.65
N SER A 71 -28.32 3.12 14.96
CA SER A 71 -27.13 2.77 14.17
C SER A 71 -25.95 2.30 15.02
N PHE A 72 -25.96 2.56 16.32
CA PHE A 72 -24.93 2.13 17.24
C PHE A 72 -25.37 0.96 18.12
N GLU A 73 -26.58 0.44 17.92
CA GLU A 73 -27.09 -0.70 18.68
C GLU A 73 -26.22 -1.93 18.46
N GLY A 74 -25.84 -2.60 19.55
CA GLY A 74 -24.91 -3.74 19.52
C GLY A 74 -23.43 -3.37 19.30
N LEU A 75 -23.09 -2.08 19.20
CA LEU A 75 -21.71 -1.61 19.08
C LEU A 75 -21.19 -1.07 20.42
N LYS A 76 -19.92 -1.30 20.69
CA LYS A 76 -19.18 -0.63 21.75
C LYS A 76 -18.51 0.62 21.21
N LEU A 77 -19.01 1.79 21.63
CA LEU A 77 -18.43 3.08 21.21
C LEU A 77 -17.27 3.45 22.12
N VAL A 78 -16.12 3.79 21.52
CA VAL A 78 -14.91 4.23 22.22
C VAL A 78 -14.50 5.60 21.69
N LEU A 79 -14.33 6.57 22.58
CA LEU A 79 -13.84 7.88 22.22
C LEU A 79 -12.33 7.95 22.46
N ASN A 80 -11.56 8.00 21.40
CA ASN A 80 -10.12 8.25 21.48
C ASN A 80 -9.84 9.76 21.56
N GLN A 81 -9.58 10.25 22.75
CA GLN A 81 -9.21 11.67 22.96
C GLN A 81 -7.79 11.97 22.45
N ALA A 82 -6.93 10.95 22.36
CA ALA A 82 -5.56 11.06 21.89
C ALA A 82 -5.40 10.82 20.38
N TYR A 83 -6.48 10.92 19.59
CA TYR A 83 -6.47 10.66 18.12
C TYR A 83 -5.42 11.46 17.37
N SER A 84 -5.02 12.64 17.90
CA SER A 84 -3.98 13.48 17.31
C SER A 84 -2.57 12.88 17.40
N GLN A 85 -2.36 11.86 18.24
CA GLN A 85 -1.10 11.13 18.37
C GLN A 85 -0.90 10.07 17.29
N GLY A 86 -1.86 9.91 16.36
CA GLY A 86 -1.77 8.99 15.23
C GLY A 86 -2.53 7.68 15.43
N MET A 87 -2.48 6.80 14.42
CA MET A 87 -3.27 5.56 14.32
C MET A 87 -3.03 4.60 15.50
N ALA A 88 -1.80 4.51 16.01
CA ALA A 88 -1.47 3.66 17.15
C ALA A 88 -2.32 3.95 18.39
N SER A 89 -2.70 5.22 18.62
CA SER A 89 -3.59 5.57 19.75
C SER A 89 -4.97 4.95 19.58
N SER A 90 -5.53 4.95 18.37
CA SER A 90 -6.84 4.37 18.08
C SER A 90 -6.84 2.84 18.19
N LEU A 91 -5.75 2.19 17.78
CA LEU A 91 -5.56 0.75 17.95
C LEU A 91 -5.54 0.37 19.43
N ARG A 92 -4.79 1.11 20.26
CA ARG A 92 -4.73 0.88 21.72
C ARG A 92 -6.10 1.02 22.37
N GLU A 93 -6.83 2.09 22.08
CA GLU A 93 -8.17 2.32 22.63
C GLU A 93 -9.14 1.19 22.23
N GLY A 94 -9.11 0.78 20.95
CA GLY A 94 -9.93 -0.32 20.46
C GLY A 94 -9.61 -1.65 21.13
N LEU A 95 -8.32 -2.02 21.22
CA LEU A 95 -7.90 -3.26 21.88
C LEU A 95 -8.20 -3.27 23.39
N SER A 96 -7.98 -2.13 24.06
CA SER A 96 -8.28 -1.99 25.51
C SER A 96 -9.75 -2.15 25.81
N ALA A 97 -10.61 -1.82 24.85
CA ALA A 97 -12.06 -1.92 25.00
C ALA A 97 -12.59 -3.34 24.79
N LEU A 98 -11.84 -4.27 24.23
CA LEU A 98 -12.31 -5.63 23.95
C LEU A 98 -12.64 -6.40 25.24
N HIS A 99 -13.68 -7.22 25.15
CA HIS A 99 -13.99 -8.15 26.22
C HIS A 99 -12.82 -9.14 26.45
N PRO A 100 -12.46 -9.49 27.70
CA PRO A 100 -11.33 -10.38 28.00
C PRO A 100 -11.40 -11.77 27.33
N ARG A 101 -12.57 -12.21 26.91
CA ARG A 101 -12.79 -13.51 26.24
C ARG A 101 -12.61 -13.46 24.72
N ILE A 102 -12.26 -12.31 24.13
CA ILE A 102 -11.98 -12.20 22.71
C ILE A 102 -10.58 -12.77 22.44
N ASP A 103 -10.46 -13.67 21.50
CA ASP A 103 -9.23 -14.37 21.14
C ASP A 103 -8.48 -13.68 19.98
N ALA A 104 -9.22 -12.96 19.13
CA ALA A 104 -8.63 -12.23 18.00
C ALA A 104 -9.43 -10.97 17.65
N ALA A 105 -8.77 -10.00 17.03
CA ALA A 105 -9.38 -8.76 16.59
C ALA A 105 -9.16 -8.53 15.09
N LEU A 106 -10.23 -8.26 14.36
CA LEU A 106 -10.22 -7.82 12.97
C LEU A 106 -10.14 -6.29 12.95
N ILE A 107 -9.04 -5.75 12.44
CA ILE A 107 -8.80 -4.30 12.38
C ILE A 107 -9.34 -3.78 11.06
N VAL A 108 -10.41 -3.01 11.13
CA VAL A 108 -11.17 -2.49 10.00
C VAL A 108 -10.99 -0.99 9.89
N LEU A 109 -10.79 -0.49 8.68
CA LEU A 109 -10.74 0.94 8.40
C LEU A 109 -12.13 1.44 8.01
N ALA A 110 -12.58 2.54 8.63
CA ALA A 110 -13.92 3.11 8.39
C ALA A 110 -14.10 3.73 7.00
N ASP A 111 -13.03 3.89 6.24
CA ASP A 111 -12.97 4.44 4.89
C ASP A 111 -12.94 3.39 3.77
N GLN A 112 -13.14 2.12 4.12
CA GLN A 112 -13.20 1.00 3.17
C GLN A 112 -14.62 0.39 3.11
N PRO A 113 -15.62 1.11 2.59
CA PRO A 113 -17.03 0.71 2.64
C PRO A 113 -17.40 -0.41 1.67
N PHE A 114 -16.49 -0.84 0.81
CA PHE A 114 -16.76 -1.81 -0.25
C PHE A 114 -16.39 -3.24 0.10
N ILE A 115 -15.82 -3.49 1.28
CA ILE A 115 -15.48 -4.83 1.76
C ILE A 115 -16.77 -5.58 2.07
N ARG A 116 -16.97 -6.73 1.44
CA ARG A 116 -18.17 -7.53 1.58
C ARG A 116 -18.18 -8.35 2.88
N PRO A 117 -19.37 -8.64 3.46
CA PRO A 117 -19.49 -9.48 4.67
C PRO A 117 -18.78 -10.83 4.53
N GLU A 118 -18.84 -11.45 3.35
CA GLU A 118 -18.21 -12.75 3.07
C GLU A 118 -16.69 -12.71 3.21
N THR A 119 -16.08 -11.56 2.93
CA THR A 119 -14.63 -11.37 3.07
C THR A 119 -14.19 -11.38 4.53
N PHE A 120 -14.96 -10.72 5.42
CA PHE A 120 -14.69 -10.79 6.86
C PHE A 120 -14.80 -12.21 7.37
N LEU A 121 -15.84 -12.95 6.95
CA LEU A 121 -16.03 -14.36 7.32
C LEU A 121 -14.90 -15.24 6.80
N GLN A 122 -14.43 -15.02 5.58
CA GLN A 122 -13.32 -15.78 4.99
C GLN A 122 -12.03 -15.60 5.79
N ILE A 123 -11.73 -14.37 6.26
CA ILE A 123 -10.55 -14.08 7.09
C ILE A 123 -10.66 -14.78 8.45
N VAL A 124 -11.83 -14.72 9.08
CA VAL A 124 -12.11 -15.36 10.36
C VAL A 124 -12.02 -16.89 10.25
N ASP A 125 -12.58 -17.47 9.20
CA ASP A 125 -12.50 -18.91 8.93
C ASP A 125 -11.06 -19.36 8.72
N GLN A 126 -10.25 -18.59 8.00
CA GLN A 126 -8.83 -18.89 7.81
C GLN A 126 -8.07 -18.85 9.14
N TYR A 127 -8.36 -17.86 10.00
CA TYR A 127 -7.79 -17.81 11.35
C TYR A 127 -8.16 -19.04 12.18
N ARG A 128 -9.44 -19.42 12.18
CA ARG A 128 -9.94 -20.57 12.94
C ARG A 128 -9.35 -21.91 12.51
N ARG A 129 -8.96 -22.01 11.24
CA ARG A 129 -8.38 -23.24 10.63
C ARG A 129 -6.85 -23.29 10.67
N SER A 130 -6.19 -22.26 11.15
CA SER A 130 -4.72 -22.16 11.17
C SER A 130 -4.20 -21.77 12.55
N ASP A 131 -2.91 -21.94 12.76
CA ASP A 131 -2.22 -21.43 13.95
C ASP A 131 -1.71 -19.99 13.75
N ALA A 132 -2.30 -19.25 12.79
CA ALA A 132 -1.90 -17.91 12.44
C ALA A 132 -1.95 -16.94 13.63
N GLN A 133 -0.92 -16.13 13.76
CA GLN A 133 -0.92 -14.96 14.65
C GLN A 133 -1.53 -13.74 13.95
N ILE A 134 -1.39 -13.69 12.63
CA ILE A 134 -1.89 -12.59 11.78
C ILE A 134 -2.48 -13.20 10.51
N VAL A 135 -3.71 -12.78 10.14
CA VAL A 135 -4.31 -13.15 8.85
C VAL A 135 -4.48 -11.89 8.01
N ILE A 136 -3.99 -11.92 6.77
CA ILE A 136 -4.01 -10.80 5.86
C ILE A 136 -4.74 -11.20 4.58
N PRO A 137 -5.80 -10.49 4.15
CA PRO A 137 -6.43 -10.72 2.86
C PRO A 137 -5.53 -10.24 1.72
N THR A 138 -5.55 -10.97 0.62
CA THR A 138 -4.92 -10.58 -0.64
C THR A 138 -5.94 -10.58 -1.76
N TYR A 139 -5.76 -9.72 -2.74
CA TYR A 139 -6.53 -9.71 -3.98
C TYR A 139 -5.57 -9.63 -5.16
N LYS A 140 -5.52 -10.68 -5.99
CA LYS A 140 -4.55 -10.83 -7.09
C LYS A 140 -3.10 -10.61 -6.64
N GLY A 141 -2.76 -11.09 -5.44
CA GLY A 141 -1.43 -10.95 -4.84
C GLY A 141 -1.20 -9.62 -4.09
N PHE A 142 -2.08 -8.62 -4.22
CA PHE A 142 -1.99 -7.37 -3.47
C PHE A 142 -2.60 -7.53 -2.08
N ARG A 143 -1.84 -7.13 -1.07
CA ARG A 143 -2.29 -7.17 0.32
C ARG A 143 -3.25 -6.02 0.61
N GLY A 144 -4.38 -6.35 1.26
CA GLY A 144 -5.41 -5.39 1.67
C GLY A 144 -5.70 -5.39 3.17
N ASN A 145 -6.78 -4.72 3.53
CA ASN A 145 -7.42 -4.76 4.83
C ASN A 145 -8.77 -5.49 4.70
N PRO A 146 -9.37 -5.93 5.81
CA PRO A 146 -8.92 -5.81 7.19
C PRO A 146 -7.86 -6.84 7.56
N VAL A 147 -7.06 -6.55 8.57
CA VAL A 147 -6.09 -7.49 9.13
C VAL A 147 -6.66 -8.11 10.40
N LEU A 148 -6.60 -9.42 10.52
CA LEU A 148 -6.95 -10.10 11.76
C LEU A 148 -5.68 -10.36 12.58
N LEU A 149 -5.73 -10.01 13.86
CA LEU A 149 -4.66 -10.15 14.84
C LEU A 149 -5.09 -11.12 15.93
N ASP A 150 -4.31 -12.16 16.18
CA ASP A 150 -4.43 -13.02 17.34
C ASP A 150 -4.10 -12.26 18.63
N ARG A 151 -4.71 -12.64 19.74
CA ARG A 151 -4.48 -12.00 21.03
C ARG A 151 -3.03 -11.99 21.48
N SER A 152 -2.24 -12.98 21.05
CA SER A 152 -0.81 -13.10 21.40
C SER A 152 0.01 -11.90 20.91
N VAL A 153 -0.41 -11.21 19.84
CA VAL A 153 0.30 -10.04 19.30
C VAL A 153 -0.26 -8.70 19.81
N PHE A 154 -1.32 -8.70 20.62
CA PHE A 154 -1.88 -7.44 21.18
C PHE A 154 -0.86 -6.63 21.99
N PRO A 155 -0.01 -7.24 22.84
CA PRO A 155 1.00 -6.47 23.59
C PRO A 155 1.93 -5.65 22.71
N GLU A 156 2.31 -6.15 21.53
CA GLU A 156 3.15 -5.42 20.59
C GLU A 156 2.41 -4.24 19.95
N ILE A 157 1.14 -4.45 19.57
CA ILE A 157 0.30 -3.35 19.08
C ILE A 157 0.09 -2.28 20.16
N MET A 158 -0.09 -2.68 21.42
CA MET A 158 -0.23 -1.76 22.54
C MET A 158 1.04 -0.92 22.80
N ALA A 159 2.20 -1.41 22.39
CA ALA A 159 3.47 -0.69 22.50
C ALA A 159 3.73 0.30 21.34
N LEU A 160 2.93 0.25 20.25
CA LEU A 160 3.09 1.16 19.12
C LEU A 160 2.77 2.61 19.51
N THR A 161 3.47 3.55 18.90
CA THR A 161 3.28 5.00 19.09
C THR A 161 3.31 5.73 17.75
N GLY A 162 2.68 6.92 17.69
CA GLY A 162 2.67 7.73 16.47
C GLY A 162 1.67 7.25 15.42
N ASP A 163 1.85 7.70 14.19
CA ASP A 163 0.96 7.36 13.06
C ASP A 163 1.38 6.05 12.38
N ILE A 164 1.36 5.01 13.17
CA ILE A 164 1.82 3.66 12.79
C ILE A 164 0.67 2.68 13.01
N GLY A 165 0.39 1.88 11.99
CA GLY A 165 -0.63 0.82 12.01
C GLY A 165 -0.05 -0.57 12.30
N CYS A 166 -0.91 -1.61 12.22
CA CYS A 166 -0.56 -3.01 12.50
C CYS A 166 0.60 -3.54 11.66
N ARG A 167 0.87 -2.94 10.49
CA ARG A 167 1.97 -3.38 9.61
C ARG A 167 3.35 -3.35 10.28
N ALA A 168 3.51 -2.52 11.31
CA ALA A 168 4.78 -2.38 12.01
C ALA A 168 5.28 -3.68 12.66
N ILE A 169 4.38 -4.57 13.07
CA ILE A 169 4.74 -5.84 13.72
C ILE A 169 4.90 -7.01 12.74
N PHE A 170 4.58 -6.83 11.45
CA PHE A 170 4.59 -7.95 10.50
C PHE A 170 5.96 -8.55 10.29
N GLY A 171 7.02 -7.74 10.34
CA GLY A 171 8.40 -8.19 10.17
C GLY A 171 8.86 -9.18 11.26
N SER A 172 8.34 -9.05 12.49
CA SER A 172 8.65 -9.94 13.61
C SER A 172 7.81 -11.22 13.64
N HIS A 173 6.76 -11.31 12.79
CA HIS A 173 5.80 -12.42 12.80
C HIS A 173 5.67 -13.13 11.44
N LEU A 174 6.70 -13.11 10.59
CA LEU A 174 6.64 -13.65 9.21
C LEU A 174 6.14 -15.10 9.15
N GLU A 175 6.58 -15.95 10.08
CA GLU A 175 6.15 -17.35 10.16
C GLU A 175 4.71 -17.50 10.68
N GLY A 176 4.22 -16.54 11.46
CA GLY A 176 2.87 -16.48 12.01
C GLY A 176 1.85 -15.80 11.11
N ILE A 177 2.26 -15.30 9.94
CA ILE A 177 1.35 -14.65 8.98
C ILE A 177 0.78 -15.69 8.02
N VAL A 178 -0.55 -15.72 7.94
CA VAL A 178 -1.28 -16.46 6.91
C VAL A 178 -1.99 -15.49 5.98
N LYS A 179 -1.80 -15.67 4.67
CA LYS A 179 -2.49 -14.89 3.63
C LYS A 179 -3.73 -15.64 3.17
N VAL A 180 -4.81 -14.92 2.90
CA VAL A 180 -6.04 -15.47 2.34
C VAL A 180 -6.41 -14.69 1.08
N GLU A 181 -6.46 -15.38 -0.05
CA GLU A 181 -6.87 -14.77 -1.32
C GLU A 181 -8.38 -14.51 -1.30
N ALA A 182 -8.74 -13.23 -1.29
CA ALA A 182 -10.11 -12.77 -1.33
C ALA A 182 -10.52 -12.45 -2.77
N LYS A 183 -11.74 -12.87 -3.15
CA LYS A 183 -12.35 -12.47 -4.43
C LYS A 183 -13.09 -11.14 -4.29
N ASP A 184 -12.46 -10.19 -3.61
CA ASP A 184 -13.07 -8.93 -3.22
C ASP A 184 -12.05 -7.79 -3.34
N VAL A 185 -12.19 -6.98 -4.38
CA VAL A 185 -11.34 -5.82 -4.59
C VAL A 185 -11.54 -4.74 -3.50
N GLY A 186 -12.67 -4.76 -2.80
CA GLY A 186 -12.99 -3.83 -1.71
C GLY A 186 -11.90 -3.74 -0.64
N ILE A 187 -11.10 -4.81 -0.46
CA ILE A 187 -9.96 -4.82 0.48
C ILE A 187 -8.84 -3.82 0.12
N LEU A 188 -8.84 -3.31 -1.12
CA LEU A 188 -7.86 -2.38 -1.66
C LEU A 188 -8.42 -0.97 -1.89
N LEU A 189 -9.73 -0.78 -1.69
CA LEU A 189 -10.44 0.47 -2.03
C LEU A 189 -10.69 1.29 -0.77
N ASP A 190 -9.91 2.34 -0.58
CA ASP A 190 -10.07 3.34 0.46
C ASP A 190 -10.48 4.70 -0.12
N ILE A 191 -11.21 5.49 0.66
CA ILE A 191 -11.60 6.86 0.31
C ILE A 191 -10.69 7.81 1.08
N ASP A 192 -9.61 8.26 0.44
CA ASP A 192 -8.62 9.13 1.08
C ASP A 192 -8.73 10.59 0.67
N ASN A 193 -9.25 10.86 -0.51
CA ASN A 193 -9.38 12.20 -1.09
C ASN A 193 -10.65 12.33 -1.92
N GLN A 194 -10.93 13.55 -2.39
CA GLN A 194 -12.11 13.86 -3.18
C GLN A 194 -12.21 13.07 -4.49
N ALA A 195 -11.07 12.83 -5.16
CA ALA A 195 -11.06 12.07 -6.41
C ALA A 195 -11.41 10.58 -6.18
N ASP A 196 -10.94 9.98 -5.07
CA ASP A 196 -11.34 8.63 -4.69
C ASP A 196 -12.84 8.56 -4.41
N TYR A 197 -13.37 9.55 -3.69
CA TYR A 197 -14.79 9.63 -3.38
C TYR A 197 -15.65 9.73 -4.65
N GLU A 198 -15.31 10.63 -5.57
CA GLU A 198 -16.05 10.81 -6.84
C GLU A 198 -15.99 9.54 -7.69
N ARG A 199 -14.83 8.92 -7.81
CA ARG A 199 -14.65 7.65 -8.51
C ARG A 199 -15.51 6.53 -7.92
N LEU A 200 -15.53 6.45 -6.57
CA LEU A 200 -16.17 5.34 -5.86
C LEU A 200 -17.69 5.58 -5.59
N GLN A 201 -18.19 6.80 -5.72
CA GLN A 201 -19.64 7.08 -5.67
C GLN A 201 -20.44 6.29 -6.70
N CYS A 202 -19.85 6.00 -7.85
CA CYS A 202 -20.47 5.18 -8.89
C CYS A 202 -20.69 3.73 -8.45
N PHE A 203 -19.91 3.22 -7.49
CA PHE A 203 -20.03 1.86 -6.96
C PHE A 203 -21.23 1.68 -6.00
N GLY A 204 -21.86 2.76 -5.51
CA GLY A 204 -22.91 2.70 -4.49
C GLY A 204 -24.34 2.47 -5.02
N LYS A 205 -24.57 2.37 -6.33
CA LYS A 205 -25.93 2.48 -6.90
C LYS A 205 -26.77 1.22 -6.89
N SER A 206 -26.22 0.02 -6.92
CA SER A 206 -26.90 -1.24 -6.62
C SER A 206 -25.92 -2.40 -6.39
N LYS A 207 -26.34 -3.50 -5.72
CA LYS A 207 -25.49 -4.68 -5.54
C LYS A 207 -25.08 -5.34 -6.86
N GLN A 208 -25.92 -5.27 -7.89
CA GLN A 208 -25.62 -5.83 -9.21
C GLN A 208 -24.71 -4.94 -10.05
N GLU A 209 -24.91 -3.61 -10.00
CA GLU A 209 -24.02 -2.63 -10.63
C GLU A 209 -22.65 -2.61 -9.97
N ASN A 210 -22.56 -2.75 -8.63
CA ASN A 210 -21.32 -2.90 -7.91
C ASN A 210 -20.48 -4.10 -8.39
N ALA A 211 -21.11 -5.25 -8.62
CA ALA A 211 -20.41 -6.43 -9.14
C ALA A 211 -19.88 -6.21 -10.56
N ALA A 212 -20.64 -5.59 -11.42
CA ALA A 212 -20.26 -5.28 -12.81
C ALA A 212 -19.16 -4.20 -12.86
N LEU A 213 -19.26 -3.15 -12.05
CA LEU A 213 -18.26 -2.07 -11.97
C LEU A 213 -16.94 -2.54 -11.32
N ILE A 214 -17.01 -3.39 -10.29
CA ILE A 214 -15.85 -4.03 -9.69
C ILE A 214 -15.18 -4.96 -10.72
N GLN A 215 -15.96 -5.69 -11.50
CA GLN A 215 -15.46 -6.56 -12.56
C GLN A 215 -14.86 -5.73 -13.72
N ALA A 216 -15.46 -4.60 -14.09
CA ALA A 216 -14.93 -3.66 -15.07
C ALA A 216 -13.63 -2.99 -14.56
N ALA A 217 -13.59 -2.47 -13.35
CA ALA A 217 -12.40 -1.87 -12.76
C ALA A 217 -11.23 -2.86 -12.63
N THR A 218 -11.51 -4.15 -12.46
CA THR A 218 -10.49 -5.21 -12.40
C THR A 218 -10.08 -5.75 -13.76
N SER A 219 -10.95 -5.67 -14.78
CA SER A 219 -10.58 -5.94 -16.17
C SER A 219 -9.86 -4.75 -16.82
N GLU A 220 -10.12 -3.54 -16.35
CA GLU A 220 -9.50 -2.28 -16.79
C GLU A 220 -8.27 -1.87 -15.98
N ALA A 221 -7.88 -2.58 -14.94
CA ALA A 221 -6.61 -2.35 -14.22
C ALA A 221 -5.36 -2.50 -15.13
N GLY A 222 -5.56 -2.66 -16.42
CA GLY A 222 -4.57 -2.50 -17.49
C GLY A 222 -4.81 -1.29 -18.40
N VAL A 223 -5.88 -0.49 -18.22
CA VAL A 223 -6.21 0.65 -19.10
C VAL A 223 -6.61 1.86 -18.26
N ILE A 224 -5.81 2.91 -18.32
CA ILE A 224 -6.12 4.21 -17.71
C ILE A 224 -7.21 4.86 -18.56
N PRO A 225 -8.47 5.11 -18.05
CA PRO A 225 -9.49 5.78 -18.82
C PRO A 225 -9.10 7.22 -19.11
N GLY A 226 -8.94 7.56 -20.38
CA GLY A 226 -8.66 8.93 -20.84
C GLY A 226 -7.42 9.10 -21.72
N LEU A 227 -6.56 8.12 -21.82
CA LEU A 227 -5.51 8.09 -22.84
C LEU A 227 -6.13 7.49 -24.12
N LYS A 228 -6.56 8.35 -25.05
CA LYS A 228 -6.78 7.96 -26.45
C LYS A 228 -5.50 7.33 -26.95
N GLU A 229 -5.58 6.12 -27.50
CA GLU A 229 -4.49 5.55 -28.27
C GLU A 229 -4.04 6.58 -29.31
N PRO A 230 -2.75 6.94 -29.36
CA PRO A 230 -2.25 7.70 -30.47
C PRO A 230 -2.44 6.83 -31.72
N ALA A 231 -3.14 7.37 -32.71
CA ALA A 231 -3.30 6.75 -34.01
C ALA A 231 -1.96 6.21 -34.48
N SER A 232 -1.98 4.92 -34.81
CA SER A 232 -0.86 4.17 -35.38
C SER A 232 -0.11 4.99 -36.43
N LYS A 233 1.17 5.24 -36.19
CA LYS A 233 2.23 5.25 -37.18
C LYS A 233 3.53 5.76 -36.57
N GLU A 234 4.28 4.89 -36.03
CA GLU A 234 5.71 4.56 -36.13
C GLU A 234 6.06 3.58 -35.02
N PRO A 235 6.81 2.53 -35.24
CA PRO A 235 7.11 1.56 -34.21
C PRO A 235 7.95 2.25 -33.14
N GLY A 236 7.31 2.63 -32.04
CA GLY A 236 8.01 3.01 -30.81
C GLY A 236 8.94 1.87 -30.46
N VAL A 237 10.23 2.14 -30.42
CA VAL A 237 11.25 1.13 -30.12
C VAL A 237 10.92 0.55 -28.74
N ALA A 238 10.42 -0.68 -28.72
CA ALA A 238 10.21 -1.44 -27.49
C ALA A 238 11.50 -1.38 -26.64
N PRO A 239 11.41 -1.32 -25.30
CA PRO A 239 12.60 -1.44 -24.48
C PRO A 239 13.39 -2.69 -24.91
N PRO A 240 14.71 -2.67 -24.85
CA PRO A 240 15.49 -3.88 -25.13
C PRO A 240 14.95 -4.98 -24.24
N LYS A 241 14.80 -6.20 -24.79
CA LYS A 241 14.28 -7.38 -24.07
C LYS A 241 14.97 -7.69 -22.73
N ASN A 242 16.02 -6.92 -22.37
CA ASN A 242 16.90 -7.10 -21.20
C ASN A 242 17.04 -5.82 -20.34
N ALA A 243 16.14 -4.84 -20.41
CA ALA A 243 16.19 -3.68 -19.51
C ALA A 243 15.48 -4.01 -18.19
N GLU A 244 16.17 -3.82 -17.08
CA GLU A 244 15.68 -4.14 -15.73
C GLU A 244 15.46 -2.87 -14.90
N LEU A 245 14.30 -2.75 -14.29
CA LEU A 245 13.97 -1.75 -13.28
C LEU A 245 14.08 -2.40 -11.90
N VAL A 246 15.06 -1.97 -11.12
CA VAL A 246 15.25 -2.40 -9.73
C VAL A 246 14.63 -1.35 -8.81
N VAL A 247 13.62 -1.71 -8.06
CA VAL A 247 12.90 -0.83 -7.13
C VAL A 247 13.20 -1.27 -5.71
N VAL A 248 13.81 -0.39 -4.91
CA VAL A 248 14.11 -0.68 -3.49
C VAL A 248 13.01 -0.11 -2.61
N GLY A 249 12.35 -1.00 -1.87
CA GLY A 249 11.24 -0.67 -0.97
C GLY A 249 9.89 -1.13 -1.47
N SER A 250 8.89 -0.99 -0.61
CA SER A 250 7.49 -1.41 -0.83
C SER A 250 6.48 -0.31 -0.48
N GLU A 251 6.94 0.90 -0.32
CA GLU A 251 6.11 2.08 -0.05
C GLU A 251 5.30 2.49 -1.30
N PRO A 252 4.26 3.34 -1.18
CA PRO A 252 3.36 3.66 -2.30
C PRO A 252 4.06 4.05 -3.60
N VAL A 253 5.11 4.86 -3.55
CA VAL A 253 5.90 5.24 -4.75
C VAL A 253 6.59 4.02 -5.36
N ALA A 254 7.13 3.11 -4.55
CA ALA A 254 7.75 1.88 -5.03
C ALA A 254 6.72 0.98 -5.73
N ILE A 255 5.52 0.84 -5.17
CA ILE A 255 4.43 0.07 -5.78
C ILE A 255 4.02 0.69 -7.11
N SER A 256 3.87 2.01 -7.19
CA SER A 256 3.53 2.71 -8.42
C SER A 256 4.63 2.57 -9.48
N LEU A 257 5.92 2.59 -9.09
CA LEU A 257 7.05 2.29 -9.98
C LEU A 257 7.01 0.87 -10.54
N VAL A 258 6.69 -0.12 -9.71
CA VAL A 258 6.55 -1.52 -10.13
C VAL A 258 5.44 -1.65 -11.19
N ASN A 259 4.27 -1.08 -10.92
CA ASN A 259 3.12 -1.17 -11.84
C ASN A 259 3.40 -0.46 -13.18
N LEU A 260 3.87 0.77 -13.15
CA LEU A 260 4.19 1.53 -14.36
C LEU A 260 5.41 0.94 -15.09
N GLY A 261 6.41 0.43 -14.38
CA GLY A 261 7.57 -0.25 -14.96
C GLY A 261 7.17 -1.47 -15.79
N LYS A 262 6.22 -2.27 -15.28
CA LYS A 262 5.65 -3.41 -16.03
C LYS A 262 4.90 -2.96 -17.29
N LEU A 263 4.08 -1.91 -17.20
CA LEU A 263 3.38 -1.34 -18.37
C LEU A 263 4.35 -0.87 -19.44
N LEU A 264 5.54 -0.38 -19.04
CA LEU A 264 6.61 0.02 -19.94
C LEU A 264 7.50 -1.15 -20.38
N ASN A 265 7.11 -2.39 -20.10
CA ASN A 265 7.82 -3.63 -20.46
C ASN A 265 9.24 -3.74 -19.89
N PHE A 266 9.52 -3.16 -18.71
CA PHE A 266 10.72 -3.49 -17.96
C PHE A 266 10.60 -4.88 -17.32
N ALA A 267 11.71 -5.62 -17.25
CA ALA A 267 11.84 -6.65 -16.21
C ALA A 267 11.92 -5.92 -14.86
N VAL A 268 11.06 -6.26 -13.91
CA VAL A 268 11.00 -5.56 -12.63
C VAL A 268 11.47 -6.46 -11.51
N THR A 269 12.48 -5.99 -10.77
CA THR A 269 12.95 -6.61 -9.53
C THR A 269 12.69 -5.65 -8.37
N VAL A 270 11.98 -6.12 -7.36
CA VAL A 270 11.81 -5.39 -6.09
C VAL A 270 12.83 -5.91 -5.09
N VAL A 271 13.51 -4.98 -4.44
CA VAL A 271 14.45 -5.27 -3.35
C VAL A 271 13.86 -4.74 -2.05
N ASP A 272 13.40 -5.63 -1.20
CA ASP A 272 12.91 -5.27 0.13
C ASP A 272 13.05 -6.46 1.08
N PRO A 273 13.96 -6.39 2.08
CA PRO A 273 14.18 -7.45 3.06
C PRO A 273 12.93 -7.83 3.88
N LEU A 274 11.92 -6.95 3.91
CA LEU A 274 10.71 -7.13 4.71
C LEU A 274 9.52 -7.67 3.91
N LEU A 275 9.69 -7.88 2.59
CA LEU A 275 8.64 -8.44 1.74
C LEU A 275 8.76 -9.96 1.58
N GLY A 276 7.60 -10.63 1.51
CA GLY A 276 7.50 -12.02 1.08
C GLY A 276 7.17 -12.15 -0.43
N ILE A 277 7.51 -13.30 -1.03
CA ILE A 277 7.30 -13.58 -2.47
C ILE A 277 5.84 -13.37 -2.93
N GLY A 278 4.85 -13.50 -2.02
CA GLY A 278 3.43 -13.27 -2.31
C GLY A 278 2.95 -11.82 -2.23
N ASP A 279 3.83 -10.86 -1.95
CA ASP A 279 3.45 -9.45 -1.77
C ASP A 279 3.54 -8.64 -3.07
N LEU A 280 4.03 -9.24 -4.16
CA LEU A 280 4.28 -8.56 -5.43
C LEU A 280 3.38 -9.06 -6.56
N PRO A 281 3.10 -8.21 -7.57
CA PRO A 281 2.36 -8.61 -8.75
C PRO A 281 3.03 -9.77 -9.49
N PRO A 282 2.25 -10.64 -10.18
CA PRO A 282 2.81 -11.72 -10.99
C PRO A 282 3.85 -11.21 -12.00
N GLY A 283 4.97 -11.93 -12.13
CA GLY A 283 6.05 -11.60 -13.06
C GLY A 283 6.99 -10.49 -12.56
N VAL A 284 6.95 -10.15 -11.27
CA VAL A 284 7.94 -9.33 -10.59
C VAL A 284 8.86 -10.24 -9.78
N THR A 285 10.17 -10.03 -9.90
CA THR A 285 11.16 -10.74 -9.09
C THR A 285 11.29 -10.07 -7.73
N LEU A 286 11.33 -10.83 -6.64
CA LEU A 286 11.64 -10.34 -5.31
C LEU A 286 13.06 -10.73 -4.93
N LEU A 287 13.84 -9.76 -4.48
CA LEU A 287 15.08 -9.95 -3.75
C LEU A 287 14.84 -9.50 -2.30
N ASN A 288 14.74 -10.44 -1.39
CA ASN A 288 14.47 -10.18 0.04
C ASN A 288 15.74 -9.88 0.86
N THR A 289 16.76 -9.34 0.21
CA THR A 289 18.02 -8.90 0.80
C THR A 289 18.52 -7.68 0.06
N LEU A 290 19.34 -6.85 0.71
CA LEU A 290 19.99 -5.70 0.08
C LEU A 290 21.29 -6.07 -0.65
N ASP A 291 21.58 -7.34 -0.82
CA ASP A 291 22.75 -7.80 -1.60
C ASP A 291 22.48 -7.73 -3.10
N PHE A 292 22.91 -6.65 -3.75
CA PHE A 292 22.74 -6.42 -5.19
C PHE A 292 23.62 -7.32 -6.07
N SER A 293 24.55 -8.08 -5.49
CA SER A 293 25.29 -9.11 -6.25
C SER A 293 24.38 -10.24 -6.75
N LEU A 294 23.22 -10.40 -6.11
CA LEU A 294 22.20 -11.39 -6.44
C LEU A 294 21.21 -10.91 -7.52
N LEU A 295 21.30 -9.65 -7.95
CA LEU A 295 20.45 -9.14 -9.05
C LEU A 295 20.75 -9.86 -10.36
N PRO A 296 19.72 -10.11 -11.20
CA PRO A 296 19.91 -10.76 -12.49
C PRO A 296 21.00 -10.07 -13.34
N ALA A 297 21.77 -10.87 -14.07
CA ALA A 297 22.75 -10.35 -15.03
C ALA A 297 22.01 -9.81 -16.26
N THR A 298 21.68 -8.53 -16.26
CA THR A 298 21.00 -7.84 -17.36
C THR A 298 21.94 -6.82 -18.03
N SER A 299 21.67 -6.53 -19.30
CA SER A 299 22.48 -5.60 -20.07
C SER A 299 22.32 -4.13 -19.65
N GLU A 300 21.21 -3.77 -19.03
CA GLU A 300 20.89 -2.40 -18.65
C GLU A 300 20.01 -2.35 -17.39
N LYS A 301 20.56 -1.84 -16.27
CA LYS A 301 19.88 -1.71 -14.99
C LYS A 301 19.56 -0.26 -14.66
N TYR A 302 18.34 -0.04 -14.14
CA TYR A 302 17.84 1.24 -13.64
C TYR A 302 17.41 1.04 -12.20
N VAL A 303 18.15 1.60 -11.25
CA VAL A 303 17.88 1.44 -9.80
C VAL A 303 17.14 2.65 -9.27
N VAL A 304 16.02 2.44 -8.59
CA VAL A 304 15.25 3.49 -7.91
C VAL A 304 15.09 3.11 -6.44
N VAL A 305 15.67 3.91 -5.55
CA VAL A 305 15.56 3.73 -4.11
C VAL A 305 14.37 4.56 -3.61
N ALA A 306 13.32 3.87 -3.16
CA ALA A 306 12.03 4.43 -2.73
C ALA A 306 11.59 3.82 -1.38
N SER A 307 12.52 3.62 -0.44
CA SER A 307 12.31 2.92 0.83
C SER A 307 11.89 3.85 1.99
N ARG A 308 11.68 5.13 1.72
CA ARG A 308 11.34 6.16 2.74
C ARG A 308 12.29 6.16 3.94
N GLY A 309 13.55 5.89 3.70
CA GLY A 309 14.58 5.97 4.72
C GLY A 309 14.88 4.68 5.46
N ARG A 310 14.15 3.60 5.19
CA ARG A 310 14.43 2.31 5.84
C ARG A 310 15.77 1.72 5.39
N PHE A 311 16.07 1.87 4.09
CA PHE A 311 17.25 1.27 3.47
C PHE A 311 17.98 2.22 2.54
N ASP A 312 17.65 3.53 2.54
CA ASP A 312 18.09 4.49 1.52
C ASP A 312 19.61 4.52 1.36
N GLU A 313 20.35 4.64 2.48
CA GLU A 313 21.82 4.77 2.46
C GLU A 313 22.49 3.49 1.98
N GLU A 314 22.11 2.35 2.55
CA GLU A 314 22.65 1.04 2.19
C GLU A 314 22.32 0.66 0.75
N ALA A 315 21.07 0.90 0.31
CA ALA A 315 20.65 0.62 -1.05
C ALA A 315 21.37 1.48 -2.10
N VAL A 316 21.59 2.78 -1.81
CA VAL A 316 22.40 3.64 -2.69
C VAL A 316 23.85 3.13 -2.73
N GLU A 317 24.44 2.77 -1.59
CA GLU A 317 25.79 2.19 -1.54
C GLU A 317 25.91 0.94 -2.39
N GLN A 318 24.98 -0.01 -2.26
CA GLN A 318 24.92 -1.21 -3.11
C GLN A 318 24.78 -0.87 -4.59
N ALA A 319 23.91 0.09 -4.94
CA ALA A 319 23.71 0.52 -6.31
C ALA A 319 24.99 1.13 -6.94
N LEU A 320 25.82 1.82 -6.15
CA LEU A 320 27.09 2.36 -6.62
C LEU A 320 28.14 1.28 -6.97
N HIS A 321 28.00 0.09 -6.39
CA HIS A 321 28.86 -1.06 -6.69
C HIS A 321 28.35 -1.87 -7.91
N THR A 322 27.15 -1.61 -8.39
CA THR A 322 26.61 -2.24 -9.61
C THR A 322 26.85 -1.37 -10.85
N GLU A 323 26.89 -2.00 -12.04
CA GLU A 323 26.88 -1.29 -13.31
C GLU A 323 25.43 -0.91 -13.66
N SER A 324 24.96 0.21 -13.11
CA SER A 324 23.62 0.73 -13.34
C SER A 324 23.67 1.92 -14.32
N ALA A 325 22.76 1.91 -15.29
CA ALA A 325 22.58 3.03 -16.23
C ALA A 325 21.93 4.25 -15.58
N TYR A 326 21.23 4.03 -14.43
CA TYR A 326 20.58 5.06 -13.67
C TYR A 326 20.50 4.64 -12.20
N VAL A 327 20.74 5.59 -11.29
CA VAL A 327 20.48 5.45 -9.86
C VAL A 327 19.72 6.68 -9.40
N GLY A 328 18.48 6.49 -8.95
CA GLY A 328 17.61 7.53 -8.43
C GLY A 328 17.25 7.29 -6.96
N LEU A 329 17.22 8.35 -6.16
CA LEU A 329 16.77 8.31 -4.77
C LEU A 329 15.53 9.17 -4.59
N VAL A 330 14.44 8.57 -4.12
CA VAL A 330 13.18 9.22 -3.80
C VAL A 330 13.28 9.86 -2.41
N ALA A 331 13.88 11.03 -2.37
CA ALA A 331 14.04 11.83 -1.15
C ALA A 331 13.99 13.31 -1.50
N ASN A 332 13.68 14.17 -0.51
CA ASN A 332 13.85 15.59 -0.71
C ASN A 332 15.35 15.97 -0.83
N LYS A 333 15.63 17.11 -1.43
CA LYS A 333 16.99 17.56 -1.74
C LYS A 333 17.92 17.59 -0.52
N LYS A 334 17.40 18.02 0.66
CA LYS A 334 18.19 18.09 1.91
C LYS A 334 18.63 16.71 2.36
N ARG A 335 17.66 15.78 2.50
CA ARG A 335 17.95 14.40 2.93
C ARG A 335 18.87 13.67 1.95
N GLY A 336 18.62 13.83 0.65
CA GLY A 336 19.47 13.23 -0.36
C GLY A 336 20.93 13.71 -0.27
N GLN A 337 21.18 15.00 -0.05
CA GLN A 337 22.50 15.55 0.15
C GLN A 337 23.17 15.00 1.43
N GLU A 338 22.42 14.81 2.52
CA GLU A 338 22.91 14.20 3.75
C GLU A 338 23.41 12.77 3.50
N ILE A 339 22.61 11.94 2.79
CA ILE A 339 22.96 10.56 2.44
C ILE A 339 24.20 10.52 1.53
N LEU A 340 24.24 11.30 0.45
CA LEU A 340 25.36 11.32 -0.46
C LEU A 340 26.66 11.82 0.24
N SER A 341 26.55 12.80 1.13
CA SER A 341 27.68 13.29 1.92
C SER A 341 28.19 12.25 2.93
N SER A 342 27.28 11.45 3.51
CA SER A 342 27.64 10.33 4.39
C SER A 342 28.41 9.26 3.61
N LEU A 343 27.91 8.85 2.46
CA LEU A 343 28.56 7.87 1.59
C LEU A 343 29.93 8.35 1.07
N ALA A 344 30.04 9.64 0.73
CA ALA A 344 31.33 10.22 0.32
C ALA A 344 32.38 10.15 1.44
N ARG A 345 32.00 10.44 2.69
CA ARG A 345 32.90 10.32 3.87
C ARG A 345 33.34 8.89 4.14
N ARG A 346 32.53 7.90 3.76
CA ARG A 346 32.83 6.47 3.87
C ARG A 346 33.65 5.91 2.70
N GLY A 347 34.11 6.79 1.80
CA GLY A 347 34.97 6.41 0.68
C GLY A 347 34.22 5.99 -0.59
N GLY A 348 32.95 6.32 -0.70
CA GLY A 348 32.15 6.06 -1.92
C GLY A 348 32.75 6.73 -3.16
N PRO A 349 32.66 6.10 -4.36
CA PRO A 349 33.29 6.59 -5.58
C PRO A 349 32.67 7.92 -6.06
N ALA A 350 33.46 9.00 -5.98
CA ALA A 350 32.99 10.37 -6.22
C ALA A 350 32.24 10.56 -7.56
N GLY A 351 32.75 9.95 -8.63
CA GLY A 351 32.10 10.03 -9.95
C GLY A 351 30.73 9.36 -10.00
N LYS A 352 30.55 8.23 -9.34
CA LYS A 352 29.26 7.54 -9.26
C LYS A 352 28.28 8.25 -8.33
N LEU A 353 28.75 8.79 -7.19
CA LEU A 353 27.95 9.60 -6.27
C LEU A 353 27.37 10.84 -6.96
N ALA A 354 28.17 11.52 -7.79
CA ALA A 354 27.72 12.68 -8.56
C ALA A 354 26.66 12.32 -9.64
N ALA A 355 26.59 11.06 -10.06
CA ALA A 355 25.61 10.58 -11.02
C ALA A 355 24.26 10.19 -10.39
N VAL A 356 24.16 10.04 -9.06
CA VAL A 356 22.92 9.73 -8.36
C VAL A 356 21.93 10.90 -8.49
N ARG A 357 20.71 10.61 -8.89
CA ARG A 357 19.64 11.59 -9.02
C ARG A 357 18.85 11.76 -7.73
N VAL A 358 18.87 12.98 -7.19
CA VAL A 358 18.17 13.38 -5.96
C VAL A 358 17.68 14.82 -6.08
N PRO A 359 16.37 15.06 -5.99
CA PRO A 359 15.26 14.09 -6.08
C PRO A 359 15.29 13.32 -7.41
N ALA A 360 14.88 12.05 -7.40
CA ALA A 360 14.68 11.27 -8.62
C ALA A 360 13.45 11.76 -9.38
N GLY A 361 13.55 11.81 -10.71
CA GLY A 361 12.47 12.19 -11.61
C GLY A 361 12.62 13.60 -12.21
N VAL A 362 11.89 13.85 -13.29
CA VAL A 362 11.76 15.18 -13.90
C VAL A 362 10.77 16.02 -13.08
N ASP A 363 11.03 17.30 -12.95
CA ASP A 363 10.14 18.22 -12.23
C ASP A 363 8.88 18.48 -13.06
N ILE A 364 7.79 17.83 -12.68
CA ILE A 364 6.45 17.99 -13.28
C ILE A 364 5.43 18.49 -12.26
N GLY A 365 5.87 18.91 -11.06
CA GLY A 365 4.97 19.27 -9.97
C GLY A 365 4.25 18.06 -9.35
N ALA A 366 4.87 16.86 -9.38
CA ALA A 366 4.27 15.63 -8.90
C ALA A 366 4.04 15.63 -7.39
N GLU A 367 2.82 15.29 -6.96
CA GLU A 367 2.40 15.24 -5.56
C GLU A 367 1.97 13.82 -5.14
N THR A 368 1.35 13.06 -6.04
CA THR A 368 0.90 11.69 -5.76
C THR A 368 1.99 10.64 -5.99
N PRO A 369 1.91 9.46 -5.36
CA PRO A 369 2.85 8.36 -5.61
C PRO A 369 2.95 7.97 -7.08
N GLU A 370 1.84 7.98 -7.80
CA GLU A 370 1.75 7.66 -9.24
C GLU A 370 2.43 8.72 -10.10
N GLU A 371 2.22 10.00 -9.81
CA GLU A 371 2.87 11.12 -10.51
C GLU A 371 4.37 11.13 -10.26
N ILE A 372 4.80 10.87 -9.01
CA ILE A 372 6.22 10.74 -8.66
C ILE A 372 6.84 9.56 -9.43
N ALA A 373 6.18 8.40 -9.47
CA ALA A 373 6.64 7.26 -10.22
C ALA A 373 6.69 7.55 -11.73
N LEU A 374 5.69 8.24 -12.27
CA LEU A 374 5.67 8.68 -13.66
C LEU A 374 6.84 9.62 -13.98
N SER A 375 7.12 10.60 -13.12
CA SER A 375 8.23 11.55 -13.31
C SER A 375 9.58 10.84 -13.34
N ILE A 376 9.78 9.83 -12.48
CA ILE A 376 11.01 9.03 -12.43
C ILE A 376 11.16 8.19 -13.69
N LEU A 377 10.11 7.51 -14.12
CA LEU A 377 10.14 6.69 -15.33
C LEU A 377 10.32 7.54 -16.60
N ALA A 378 9.75 8.74 -16.63
CA ALA A 378 9.98 9.71 -17.70
C ALA A 378 11.47 10.12 -17.79
N GLU A 379 12.14 10.38 -16.65
CA GLU A 379 13.59 10.65 -16.62
C GLU A 379 14.40 9.45 -17.15
N ILE A 380 14.07 8.23 -16.70
CA ILE A 380 14.72 7.00 -17.15
C ILE A 380 14.58 6.82 -18.67
N VAL A 381 13.37 7.00 -19.21
CA VAL A 381 13.08 6.87 -20.65
C VAL A 381 13.83 7.93 -21.46
N SER A 382 13.86 9.18 -21.00
CA SER A 382 14.61 10.28 -21.64
C SER A 382 16.09 9.93 -21.78
N ARG A 383 16.74 9.54 -20.68
CA ARG A 383 18.16 9.17 -20.65
C ARG A 383 18.49 7.98 -21.53
N ARG A 384 17.63 6.96 -21.53
CA ARG A 384 17.78 5.81 -22.41
C ARG A 384 17.76 6.23 -23.87
N THR A 385 16.90 7.16 -24.24
CA THR A 385 16.78 7.66 -25.61
C THR A 385 18.01 8.47 -26.03
N GLU A 386 18.54 9.32 -25.15
CA GLU A 386 19.76 10.11 -25.38
C GLU A 386 20.95 9.20 -25.62
N LYS A 387 21.19 8.22 -24.76
CA LYS A 387 22.31 7.24 -24.91
C LYS A 387 22.25 6.48 -26.24
N ARG A 388 21.04 6.11 -26.70
CA ARG A 388 20.86 5.45 -28.00
C ARG A 388 21.18 6.36 -29.17
N ARG A 389 20.76 7.63 -29.12
CA ARG A 389 21.09 8.62 -30.16
C ARG A 389 22.60 8.86 -30.26
N GLU A 390 23.31 8.91 -29.14
CA GLU A 390 24.76 9.03 -29.10
C GLU A 390 25.48 7.81 -29.66
N SER A 391 25.00 6.60 -29.30
CA SER A 391 25.54 5.34 -29.84
C SER A 391 25.34 5.23 -31.34
N SER A 392 24.17 5.61 -31.86
CA SER A 392 23.87 5.61 -33.31
C SER A 392 24.72 6.63 -34.08
N ARG A 393 25.01 7.79 -33.49
CA ARG A 393 25.90 8.79 -34.09
C ARG A 393 27.36 8.30 -34.14
N LYS A 394 27.84 7.58 -33.13
CA LYS A 394 29.19 7.01 -33.10
C LYS A 394 29.39 5.82 -34.04
N SER A 395 28.30 5.14 -34.42
CA SER A 395 28.35 4.01 -35.38
C SER A 395 28.18 4.46 -36.82
N ALA A 396 27.84 5.72 -37.07
CA ALA A 396 27.62 6.31 -38.40
C ALA A 396 28.74 7.28 -38.83
N GLY A 397 29.76 7.49 -38.02
CA GLY A 397 30.98 8.24 -38.32
C GLY A 397 32.22 7.35 -38.19
#